data_87f39d548a6dde9cc727ec54ebb60e06
#
_entry.id   87f39d548a6dde9cc727ec54ebb60e06
#
_cell.length_a   1.000
_cell.length_b   1.000
_cell.length_c   1.000
_cell.angle_alpha   90.00
_cell.angle_beta   90.00
_cell.angle_gamma   90.00
#
_symmetry.space_group_name_H-M   'P 1'
#
loop_
_entity.id
_entity.type
_entity.pdbx_description
1 polymer ?
#
loop_
_entity_poly.entity_id
_entity_poly.type
_entity_poly.pdbx_seq_one_letter_code
_entity_poly.pdbx_strand_id
1 'polypeptide(L)'
;MALIYSFLTITLRVNQNVTGLALTTFGIGVGNFFGGSLLSFFGETGSISLLKTGNCYKAKLPFADNLGLFGKTFLSLGFLAYLAIIIALVTSYVLNRTRTGLNLRAVGENPATADAAGINITKYKYLSTLIGGAVAGLGGLYFVMDYTGGAWTNNGFGDRGWLAIAIVIFAVWKPGMAILSSFLFGGLYILCVYIPGLSSSAKELINMLPYVVTILVLVVVSMRKKRENQPPAHLGLSYFREDR
;
A
#
# COMPACT_ATOMS: atom_id res chain seq x y z
N MET A 1 -5.27 -2.39 13.80
CA MET A 1 -6.24 -1.82 12.82
C MET A 1 -6.84 -2.89 11.90
N ALA A 2 -6.06 -3.67 11.14
CA ALA A 2 -6.59 -4.67 10.21
C ALA A 2 -7.54 -5.70 10.85
N LEU A 3 -7.27 -6.14 12.08
CA LEU A 3 -8.15 -7.05 12.82
C LEU A 3 -9.48 -6.39 13.17
N ILE A 4 -9.46 -5.12 13.61
CA ILE A 4 -10.68 -4.35 13.90
C ILE A 4 -11.51 -4.19 12.62
N TYR A 5 -10.84 -3.82 11.51
CA TYR A 5 -11.49 -3.71 10.21
C TYR A 5 -12.13 -5.04 9.78
N SER A 6 -11.39 -6.15 9.89
CA SER A 6 -11.90 -7.49 9.54
C SER A 6 -13.12 -7.86 10.38
N PHE A 7 -13.08 -7.61 11.68
CA PHE A 7 -14.19 -7.91 12.56
C PHE A 7 -15.46 -7.12 12.18
N LEU A 8 -15.32 -5.81 11.94
CA LEU A 8 -16.43 -4.95 11.56
C LEU A 8 -17.01 -5.31 10.19
N THR A 9 -16.16 -5.57 9.19
CA THR A 9 -16.61 -5.74 7.80
C THR A 9 -16.98 -7.18 7.45
N ILE A 10 -16.35 -8.18 8.08
CA ILE A 10 -16.55 -9.60 7.77
C ILE A 10 -17.55 -10.21 8.75
N THR A 11 -17.39 -9.98 10.06
CA THR A 11 -18.27 -10.56 11.09
C THR A 11 -19.54 -9.75 11.25
N LEU A 12 -19.42 -8.43 11.48
CA LEU A 12 -20.58 -7.54 11.65
C LEU A 12 -21.16 -7.04 10.33
N ARG A 13 -20.46 -7.29 9.20
CA ARG A 13 -20.94 -6.95 7.84
C ARG A 13 -21.28 -5.48 7.65
N VAL A 14 -20.61 -4.60 8.38
CA VAL A 14 -20.76 -3.13 8.27
C VAL A 14 -20.22 -2.68 6.91
N ASN A 15 -20.71 -1.54 6.43
CA ASN A 15 -20.24 -0.95 5.16
C ASN A 15 -18.73 -0.73 5.17
N GLN A 16 -18.04 -1.34 4.20
CA GLN A 16 -16.57 -1.37 4.13
C GLN A 16 -15.96 0.02 3.93
N ASN A 17 -16.61 0.88 3.13
CA ASN A 17 -16.11 2.23 2.84
C ASN A 17 -16.19 3.12 4.08
N VAL A 18 -17.34 3.11 4.77
CA VAL A 18 -17.54 3.89 5.99
C VAL A 18 -16.60 3.43 7.09
N THR A 19 -16.45 2.11 7.27
CA THR A 19 -15.52 1.53 8.23
C THR A 19 -14.07 1.91 7.91
N GLY A 20 -13.70 1.92 6.63
CA GLY A 20 -12.37 2.33 6.17
C GLY A 20 -12.07 3.78 6.51
N LEU A 21 -13.00 4.70 6.22
CA LEU A 21 -12.85 6.12 6.54
C LEU A 21 -12.76 6.37 8.05
N ALA A 22 -13.62 5.73 8.84
CA ALA A 22 -13.59 5.84 10.30
C ALA A 22 -12.26 5.35 10.89
N LEU A 23 -11.76 4.19 10.42
CA LEU A 23 -10.49 3.65 10.89
C LEU A 23 -9.28 4.44 10.38
N THR A 24 -9.38 5.10 9.24
CA THR A 24 -8.32 6.01 8.76
C THR A 24 -8.18 7.20 9.72
N THR A 25 -9.29 7.87 10.05
CA THR A 25 -9.30 9.00 11.00
C THR A 25 -8.82 8.56 12.38
N PHE A 26 -9.31 7.43 12.87
CA PHE A 26 -8.88 6.85 14.15
C PHE A 26 -7.38 6.50 14.12
N GLY A 27 -6.89 5.91 13.03
CA GLY A 27 -5.47 5.56 12.87
C GLY A 27 -4.55 6.78 12.85
N ILE A 28 -4.96 7.86 12.21
CA ILE A 28 -4.23 9.15 12.22
C ILE A 28 -4.16 9.69 13.66
N GLY A 29 -5.28 9.68 14.39
CA GLY A 29 -5.34 10.12 15.78
C GLY A 29 -4.40 9.31 16.69
N VAL A 30 -4.46 7.98 16.59
CA VAL A 30 -3.57 7.07 17.34
C VAL A 30 -2.10 7.32 16.98
N GLY A 31 -1.79 7.45 15.68
CA GLY A 31 -0.43 7.70 15.21
C GLY A 31 0.12 9.03 15.74
N ASN A 32 -0.64 10.10 15.66
CA ASN A 32 -0.23 11.41 16.17
C ASN A 32 -0.10 11.42 17.70
N PHE A 33 -0.98 10.71 18.42
CA PHE A 33 -0.86 10.60 19.87
C PHE A 33 0.42 9.88 20.29
N PHE A 34 0.66 8.67 19.77
CA PHE A 34 1.85 7.89 20.15
C PHE A 34 3.14 8.44 19.55
N GLY A 35 3.11 9.03 18.36
CA GLY A 35 4.28 9.56 17.68
C GLY A 35 4.68 10.97 18.08
N GLY A 36 3.74 11.81 18.52
CA GLY A 36 3.99 13.21 18.82
C GLY A 36 3.60 13.60 20.24
N SER A 37 2.32 13.42 20.61
CA SER A 37 1.79 13.97 21.86
C SER A 37 2.19 13.19 23.10
N LEU A 38 2.61 11.92 22.98
CA LEU A 38 3.00 11.11 24.14
C LEU A 38 4.21 11.70 24.88
N LEU A 39 5.17 12.27 24.16
CA LEU A 39 6.35 12.93 24.77
C LEU A 39 5.96 14.14 25.60
N SER A 40 5.04 14.97 25.10
CA SER A 40 4.57 16.15 25.83
C SER A 40 3.78 15.76 27.08
N PHE A 41 3.12 14.60 27.08
CA PHE A 41 2.42 14.07 28.24
C PHE A 41 3.38 13.67 29.36
N PHE A 42 4.61 13.23 29.03
CA PHE A 42 5.67 12.93 30.01
C PHE A 42 6.56 14.13 30.32
N GLY A 43 6.22 15.34 29.86
CA GLY A 43 6.94 16.57 30.17
C GLY A 43 8.17 16.81 29.33
N GLU A 44 8.41 16.02 28.29
CA GLU A 44 9.49 16.20 27.33
C GLU A 44 9.00 17.04 26.13
N THR A 45 9.74 18.08 25.79
CA THR A 45 9.48 18.92 24.61
C THR A 45 10.35 18.42 23.44
N GLY A 46 9.71 17.85 22.41
CA GLY A 46 10.39 17.42 21.21
C GLY A 46 9.60 16.39 20.41
N SER A 47 10.12 16.01 19.24
CA SER A 47 9.61 14.89 18.45
C SER A 47 10.43 13.65 18.72
N ILE A 48 9.82 12.47 18.65
CA ILE A 48 10.54 11.19 18.71
C ILE A 48 11.50 11.13 17.52
N SER A 49 12.78 11.07 17.80
CA SER A 49 13.82 10.95 16.78
C SER A 49 14.62 9.67 16.98
N LEU A 50 14.47 8.76 16.05
CA LEU A 50 15.17 7.48 15.98
C LEU A 50 16.25 7.51 14.90
N LEU A 51 16.98 8.62 14.76
CA LEU A 51 17.98 8.84 13.70
C LEU A 51 19.03 7.72 13.64
N LYS A 52 19.51 7.21 14.78
CA LYS A 52 20.45 6.09 14.81
C LYS A 52 19.84 4.81 14.22
N THR A 53 18.61 4.50 14.59
CA THR A 53 17.90 3.35 14.09
C THR A 53 17.54 3.52 12.61
N GLY A 54 17.08 4.70 12.19
CA GLY A 54 16.79 5.02 10.78
C GLY A 54 18.00 4.83 9.87
N ASN A 55 19.20 5.20 10.33
CA ASN A 55 20.43 5.00 9.57
C ASN A 55 20.75 3.51 9.35
N CYS A 56 20.38 2.62 10.27
CA CYS A 56 20.54 1.17 10.07
C CYS A 56 19.64 0.65 8.92
N TYR A 57 18.43 1.21 8.77
CA TYR A 57 17.53 0.84 7.68
C TYR A 57 17.98 1.39 6.31
N LYS A 58 18.74 2.48 6.30
CA LYS A 58 19.37 3.07 5.11
C LYS A 58 20.71 2.46 4.74
N ALA A 59 21.18 1.45 5.50
CA ALA A 59 22.45 0.80 5.22
C ALA A 59 22.45 0.24 3.79
N LYS A 60 23.44 0.67 2.99
CA LYS A 60 23.64 0.21 1.61
C LYS A 60 24.32 -1.14 1.61
N LEU A 61 24.06 -1.92 0.57
CA LEU A 61 24.81 -3.16 0.36
C LEU A 61 26.30 -2.83 0.07
N PRO A 62 27.25 -3.57 0.68
CA PRO A 62 28.69 -3.25 0.59
C PRO A 62 29.26 -3.27 -0.83
N PHE A 63 28.56 -3.89 -1.79
CA PHE A 63 28.96 -3.94 -3.19
C PHE A 63 28.36 -2.83 -4.09
N ALA A 64 27.53 -1.96 -3.52
CA ALA A 64 26.80 -0.93 -4.29
C ALA A 64 27.75 0.08 -4.97
N ASP A 65 28.84 0.44 -4.32
CA ASP A 65 29.77 1.46 -4.82
C ASP A 65 30.68 0.93 -5.96
N ASN A 66 30.87 -0.38 -6.08
CA ASN A 66 31.78 -0.99 -7.06
C ASN A 66 31.15 -1.19 -8.45
N LEU A 67 29.83 -1.10 -8.59
CA LEU A 67 29.10 -1.34 -9.85
C LEU A 67 28.70 -0.05 -10.60
N GLY A 68 29.34 1.07 -10.33
CA GLY A 68 29.10 2.35 -11.02
C GLY A 68 27.66 2.86 -10.88
N LEU A 69 27.09 3.37 -11.98
CA LEU A 69 25.74 3.94 -12.01
C LEU A 69 24.66 2.91 -11.64
N PHE A 70 24.78 1.68 -12.10
CA PHE A 70 23.82 0.60 -11.84
C PHE A 70 23.79 0.23 -10.35
N GLY A 71 24.95 0.12 -9.71
CA GLY A 71 25.07 -0.14 -8.28
C GLY A 71 24.44 0.97 -7.44
N LYS A 72 24.73 2.22 -7.79
CA LYS A 72 24.17 3.39 -7.09
C LYS A 72 22.64 3.52 -7.23
N THR A 73 22.06 3.07 -8.34
CA THR A 73 20.63 3.19 -8.60
C THR A 73 19.83 2.03 -7.99
N PHE A 74 20.32 0.80 -8.13
CA PHE A 74 19.57 -0.40 -7.74
C PHE A 74 20.05 -1.06 -6.45
N LEU A 75 21.33 -0.91 -6.08
CA LEU A 75 21.91 -1.56 -4.89
C LEU A 75 22.11 -0.59 -3.70
N SER A 76 21.78 0.68 -3.86
CA SER A 76 21.82 1.67 -2.78
C SER A 76 20.50 1.87 -2.04
N LEU A 77 19.50 1.04 -2.34
CA LEU A 77 18.20 1.09 -1.67
C LEU A 77 18.29 0.52 -0.25
N GLY A 78 17.47 1.02 0.64
CA GLY A 78 17.36 0.48 1.99
C GLY A 78 16.79 -0.94 2.01
N PHE A 79 17.07 -1.71 3.06
CA PHE A 79 16.63 -3.09 3.24
C PHE A 79 15.12 -3.28 3.00
N LEU A 80 14.29 -2.35 3.46
CA LEU A 80 12.83 -2.45 3.34
C LEU A 80 12.35 -2.36 1.88
N ALA A 81 13.09 -1.66 1.01
CA ALA A 81 12.77 -1.60 -0.43
C ALA A 81 12.94 -2.97 -1.11
N TYR A 82 14.03 -3.70 -0.78
CA TYR A 82 14.21 -5.08 -1.28
C TYR A 82 13.16 -6.02 -0.71
N LEU A 83 12.83 -5.88 0.57
CA LEU A 83 11.76 -6.65 1.19
C LEU A 83 10.43 -6.44 0.49
N ALA A 84 10.09 -5.21 0.09
CA ALA A 84 8.87 -4.91 -0.66
C ALA A 84 8.85 -5.62 -2.04
N ILE A 85 9.98 -5.64 -2.75
CA ILE A 85 10.10 -6.36 -4.03
C ILE A 85 9.91 -7.86 -3.81
N ILE A 86 10.55 -8.43 -2.79
CA ILE A 86 10.41 -9.85 -2.44
C ILE A 86 8.95 -10.18 -2.11
N ILE A 87 8.29 -9.37 -1.28
CA ILE A 87 6.86 -9.55 -0.93
C ILE A 87 5.99 -9.52 -2.19
N ALA A 88 6.23 -8.59 -3.12
CA ALA A 88 5.47 -8.50 -4.35
C ALA A 88 5.65 -9.74 -5.24
N LEU A 89 6.89 -10.25 -5.38
CA LEU A 89 7.19 -11.46 -6.13
C LEU A 89 6.55 -12.70 -5.48
N VAL A 90 6.70 -12.86 -4.16
CA VAL A 90 6.10 -13.97 -3.40
C VAL A 90 4.58 -13.93 -3.51
N THR A 91 3.97 -12.76 -3.34
CA THR A 91 2.51 -12.60 -3.48
C THR A 91 2.06 -12.95 -4.90
N SER A 92 2.80 -12.50 -5.92
CA SER A 92 2.52 -12.85 -7.31
C SER A 92 2.61 -14.35 -7.56
N TYR A 93 3.63 -15.02 -7.01
CA TYR A 93 3.78 -16.48 -7.10
C TYR A 93 2.64 -17.20 -6.38
N VAL A 94 2.34 -16.82 -5.14
CA VAL A 94 1.26 -17.46 -4.34
C VAL A 94 -0.07 -17.32 -5.05
N LEU A 95 -0.43 -16.13 -5.53
CA LEU A 95 -1.71 -15.88 -6.20
C LEU A 95 -1.83 -16.62 -7.54
N ASN A 96 -0.74 -16.80 -8.28
CA ASN A 96 -0.78 -17.36 -9.62
C ASN A 96 -0.49 -18.87 -9.69
N ARG A 97 0.23 -19.42 -8.69
CA ARG A 97 0.79 -20.77 -8.77
C ARG A 97 0.39 -21.70 -7.63
N THR A 98 -0.41 -21.23 -6.64
CA THR A 98 -0.80 -22.08 -5.50
C THR A 98 -2.31 -22.30 -5.42
N ARG A 99 -2.71 -23.41 -4.77
CA ARG A 99 -4.13 -23.70 -4.47
C ARG A 99 -4.75 -22.63 -3.57
N THR A 100 -3.98 -22.10 -2.63
CA THR A 100 -4.44 -21.01 -1.74
C THR A 100 -4.76 -19.75 -2.53
N GLY A 101 -3.91 -19.39 -3.50
CA GLY A 101 -4.17 -18.26 -4.40
C GLY A 101 -5.39 -18.45 -5.29
N LEU A 102 -5.59 -19.68 -5.81
CA LEU A 102 -6.78 -20.02 -6.59
C LEU A 102 -8.06 -19.88 -5.75
N ASN A 103 -8.06 -20.43 -4.53
CA ASN A 103 -9.19 -20.31 -3.61
C ASN A 103 -9.47 -18.84 -3.24
N LEU A 104 -8.43 -18.05 -2.99
CA LEU A 104 -8.57 -16.63 -2.68
C LEU A 104 -9.21 -15.86 -3.84
N ARG A 105 -8.81 -16.15 -5.07
CA ARG A 105 -9.44 -15.57 -6.28
C ARG A 105 -10.88 -16.00 -6.43
N ALA A 106 -11.19 -17.27 -6.22
CA ALA A 106 -12.57 -17.78 -6.26
C ALA A 106 -13.45 -17.04 -5.25
N VAL A 107 -12.98 -16.84 -4.02
CA VAL A 107 -13.67 -16.06 -2.98
C VAL A 107 -13.85 -14.59 -3.39
N GLY A 108 -12.88 -14.00 -4.10
CA GLY A 108 -12.95 -12.62 -4.59
C GLY A 108 -13.89 -12.44 -5.78
N GLU A 109 -14.02 -13.45 -6.65
CA GLU A 109 -14.87 -13.37 -7.85
C GLU A 109 -16.33 -13.76 -7.54
N ASN A 110 -16.53 -14.90 -6.89
CA ASN A 110 -17.87 -15.39 -6.55
C ASN A 110 -17.82 -16.19 -5.24
N PRO A 111 -18.08 -15.53 -4.10
CA PRO A 111 -18.06 -16.20 -2.81
C PRO A 111 -19.15 -17.26 -2.66
N ALA A 112 -20.32 -17.11 -3.32
CA ALA A 112 -21.37 -18.12 -3.26
C ALA A 112 -20.94 -19.45 -3.90
N THR A 113 -20.28 -19.38 -5.07
CA THR A 113 -19.72 -20.56 -5.74
C THR A 113 -18.56 -21.16 -4.92
N ALA A 114 -17.72 -20.32 -4.31
CA ALA A 114 -16.64 -20.79 -3.45
C ALA A 114 -17.16 -21.50 -2.20
N ASP A 115 -18.24 -21.01 -1.58
CA ASP A 115 -18.90 -21.66 -0.44
C ASP A 115 -19.50 -23.00 -0.84
N ALA A 116 -20.15 -23.08 -2.00
CA ALA A 116 -20.69 -24.34 -2.55
C ALA A 116 -19.60 -25.40 -2.81
N ALA A 117 -18.39 -24.94 -3.16
CA ALA A 117 -17.20 -25.80 -3.32
C ALA A 117 -16.52 -26.17 -1.99
N GLY A 118 -17.08 -25.78 -0.83
CA GLY A 118 -16.55 -26.10 0.49
C GLY A 118 -15.40 -25.18 0.96
N ILE A 119 -15.17 -24.07 0.29
CA ILE A 119 -14.11 -23.10 0.67
C ILE A 119 -14.63 -22.21 1.80
N ASN A 120 -13.88 -22.13 2.90
CA ASN A 120 -14.24 -21.27 4.04
C ASN A 120 -13.97 -19.80 3.73
N ILE A 121 -15.00 -19.07 3.32
CA ILE A 121 -14.95 -17.67 2.90
C ILE A 121 -14.42 -16.76 4.01
N THR A 122 -14.96 -16.93 5.23
CA THR A 122 -14.61 -16.11 6.39
C THR A 122 -13.11 -16.20 6.67
N LYS A 123 -12.55 -17.41 6.69
CA LYS A 123 -11.12 -17.63 6.90
C LYS A 123 -10.27 -16.92 5.84
N TYR A 124 -10.62 -17.06 4.56
CA TYR A 124 -9.87 -16.42 3.48
C TYR A 124 -9.96 -14.89 3.53
N LYS A 125 -11.16 -14.34 3.79
CA LYS A 125 -11.34 -12.88 3.94
C LYS A 125 -10.54 -12.33 5.13
N TYR A 126 -10.59 -12.96 6.31
CA TYR A 126 -9.79 -12.55 7.47
C TYR A 126 -8.29 -12.61 7.18
N LEU A 127 -7.82 -13.75 6.67
CA LEU A 127 -6.39 -13.95 6.41
C LEU A 127 -5.85 -12.92 5.41
N SER A 128 -6.57 -12.70 4.30
CA SER A 128 -6.15 -11.72 3.28
C SER A 128 -6.11 -10.29 3.83
N THR A 129 -7.11 -9.89 4.63
CA THR A 129 -7.15 -8.56 5.24
C THR A 129 -6.04 -8.36 6.28
N LEU A 130 -5.77 -9.38 7.10
CA LEU A 130 -4.69 -9.31 8.10
C LEU A 130 -3.31 -9.25 7.44
N ILE A 131 -3.06 -10.08 6.42
CA ILE A 131 -1.80 -10.05 5.67
C ILE A 131 -1.65 -8.70 4.94
N GLY A 132 -2.71 -8.22 4.28
CA GLY A 132 -2.70 -6.92 3.62
C GLY A 132 -2.40 -5.77 4.59
N GLY A 133 -3.03 -5.79 5.77
CA GLY A 133 -2.78 -4.80 6.81
C GLY A 133 -1.36 -4.87 7.39
N ALA A 134 -0.79 -6.07 7.53
CA ALA A 134 0.60 -6.24 7.96
C ALA A 134 1.59 -5.65 6.94
N VAL A 135 1.37 -5.94 5.65
CA VAL A 135 2.19 -5.37 4.56
C VAL A 135 2.05 -3.85 4.48
N ALA A 136 0.83 -3.32 4.65
CA ALA A 136 0.62 -1.87 4.73
C ALA A 136 1.36 -1.25 5.93
N GLY A 137 1.41 -1.94 7.08
CA GLY A 137 2.20 -1.54 8.24
C GLY A 137 3.70 -1.47 7.96
N LEU A 138 4.24 -2.41 7.18
CA LEU A 138 5.64 -2.33 6.71
C LEU A 138 5.88 -1.12 5.80
N GLY A 139 4.89 -0.72 5.01
CA GLY A 139 4.95 0.53 4.23
C GLY A 139 5.04 1.78 5.12
N GLY A 140 4.28 1.82 6.22
CA GLY A 140 4.38 2.86 7.23
C GLY A 140 5.75 2.87 7.94
N LEU A 141 6.30 1.70 8.26
CA LEU A 141 7.64 1.55 8.83
C LEU A 141 8.71 2.08 7.86
N TYR A 142 8.63 1.74 6.58
CA TYR A 142 9.50 2.26 5.53
C TYR A 142 9.47 3.79 5.50
N PHE A 143 8.28 4.37 5.54
CA PHE A 143 8.13 5.82 5.53
C PHE A 143 8.85 6.48 6.72
N VAL A 144 8.65 5.98 7.94
CA VAL A 144 9.25 6.57 9.14
C VAL A 144 10.76 6.30 9.21
N MET A 145 11.21 5.09 8.94
CA MET A 145 12.63 4.70 9.16
C MET A 145 13.53 5.07 7.99
N ASP A 146 13.09 4.85 6.76
CA ASP A 146 13.90 5.07 5.56
C ASP A 146 13.66 6.47 4.99
N TYR A 147 12.41 6.82 4.65
CA TYR A 147 12.10 8.08 3.97
C TYR A 147 12.33 9.30 4.85
N THR A 148 11.80 9.34 6.08
CA THR A 148 12.01 10.47 7.02
C THR A 148 13.25 10.30 7.90
N GLY A 149 13.96 9.18 7.81
CA GLY A 149 15.20 8.92 8.54
C GLY A 149 15.02 8.77 10.05
N GLY A 150 13.86 8.24 10.48
CA GLY A 150 13.56 8.02 11.90
C GLY A 150 12.96 9.24 12.61
N ALA A 151 12.61 10.31 11.89
CA ALA A 151 11.92 11.46 12.46
C ALA A 151 10.40 11.29 12.29
N TRP A 152 9.67 11.43 13.40
CA TRP A 152 8.21 11.46 13.36
C TRP A 152 7.71 12.88 13.08
N THR A 153 6.75 12.98 12.15
CA THR A 153 6.04 14.23 11.89
C THR A 153 4.54 13.95 11.89
N ASN A 154 3.76 14.74 12.63
CA ASN A 154 2.31 14.60 12.65
C ASN A 154 1.75 14.79 11.24
N ASN A 155 0.85 13.88 10.83
CA ASN A 155 0.29 13.85 9.48
C ASN A 155 1.34 13.75 8.34
N GLY A 156 2.59 13.43 8.63
CA GLY A 156 3.68 13.41 7.65
C GLY A 156 3.49 12.43 6.50
N PHE A 157 2.69 11.38 6.69
CA PHE A 157 2.35 10.44 5.62
C PHE A 157 1.45 11.08 4.54
N GLY A 158 0.58 12.02 4.92
CA GLY A 158 -0.31 12.76 4.02
C GLY A 158 -1.16 11.84 3.14
N ASP A 159 -1.33 12.24 1.88
CA ASP A 159 -2.19 11.54 0.90
C ASP A 159 -1.52 10.35 0.20
N ARG A 160 -0.35 9.89 0.66
CA ARG A 160 0.39 8.78 0.02
C ARG A 160 -0.38 7.46 0.02
N GLY A 161 -1.31 7.28 0.96
CA GLY A 161 -2.23 6.14 0.94
C GLY A 161 -3.13 6.12 -0.30
N TRP A 162 -3.63 7.27 -0.72
CA TRP A 162 -4.43 7.41 -1.95
C TRP A 162 -3.58 7.16 -3.19
N LEU A 163 -2.33 7.63 -3.19
CA LEU A 163 -1.37 7.32 -4.26
C LEU A 163 -1.12 5.82 -4.37
N ALA A 164 -1.03 5.09 -3.26
CA ALA A 164 -0.89 3.64 -3.26
C ALA A 164 -2.10 2.94 -3.93
N ILE A 165 -3.33 3.42 -3.68
CA ILE A 165 -4.52 2.91 -4.36
C ILE A 165 -4.43 3.19 -5.87
N ALA A 166 -4.01 4.38 -6.27
CA ALA A 166 -3.78 4.73 -7.67
C ALA A 166 -2.79 3.78 -8.36
N ILE A 167 -1.69 3.44 -7.67
CA ILE A 167 -0.69 2.47 -8.16
C ILE A 167 -1.31 1.08 -8.35
N VAL A 168 -2.15 0.61 -7.42
CA VAL A 168 -2.83 -0.70 -7.52
C VAL A 168 -3.77 -0.74 -8.72
N ILE A 169 -4.55 0.32 -8.93
CA ILE A 169 -5.46 0.45 -10.08
C ILE A 169 -4.66 0.43 -11.39
N PHE A 170 -3.57 1.21 -11.47
CA PHE A 170 -2.67 1.22 -12.63
C PHE A 170 -2.04 -0.15 -12.88
N ALA A 171 -1.67 -0.87 -11.84
CA ALA A 171 -1.14 -2.23 -11.91
C ALA A 171 -2.17 -3.28 -12.32
N VAL A 172 -3.43 -2.87 -12.55
CA VAL A 172 -4.52 -3.76 -12.97
C VAL A 172 -4.66 -4.94 -12.01
N TRP A 173 -4.58 -4.69 -10.70
CA TRP A 173 -4.71 -5.68 -9.62
C TRP A 173 -3.68 -6.84 -9.69
N LYS A 174 -2.60 -6.69 -10.46
CA LYS A 174 -1.54 -7.70 -10.63
C LYS A 174 -0.31 -7.32 -9.81
N PRO A 175 0.10 -8.11 -8.79
CA PRO A 175 1.23 -7.76 -7.92
C PRO A 175 2.56 -7.58 -8.68
N GLY A 176 2.80 -8.38 -9.73
CA GLY A 176 4.00 -8.23 -10.56
C GLY A 176 4.05 -6.89 -11.32
N MET A 177 2.89 -6.40 -11.78
CA MET A 177 2.78 -5.08 -12.43
C MET A 177 2.90 -3.94 -11.42
N ALA A 178 2.56 -4.17 -10.15
CA ALA A 178 2.69 -3.15 -9.11
C ALA A 178 4.14 -2.67 -8.93
N ILE A 179 5.13 -3.54 -9.16
CA ILE A 179 6.55 -3.14 -9.13
C ILE A 179 6.84 -2.10 -10.21
N LEU A 180 6.47 -2.37 -11.46
CA LEU A 180 6.66 -1.42 -12.58
C LEU A 180 5.88 -0.12 -12.34
N SER A 181 4.63 -0.24 -11.89
CA SER A 181 3.78 0.90 -11.56
C SER A 181 4.40 1.77 -10.47
N SER A 182 4.96 1.19 -9.42
CA SER A 182 5.59 1.93 -8.33
C SER A 182 6.83 2.71 -8.80
N PHE A 183 7.63 2.15 -9.70
CA PHE A 183 8.75 2.88 -10.30
C PHE A 183 8.28 4.06 -11.16
N LEU A 184 7.25 3.85 -11.98
CA LEU A 184 6.69 4.91 -12.82
C LEU A 184 6.11 6.05 -11.96
N PHE A 185 5.28 5.72 -10.97
CA PHE A 185 4.67 6.71 -10.09
C PHE A 185 5.70 7.39 -9.18
N GLY A 186 6.69 6.64 -8.70
CA GLY A 186 7.81 7.20 -7.95
C GLY A 186 8.59 8.21 -8.78
N GLY A 187 8.88 7.89 -10.05
CA GLY A 187 9.49 8.80 -11.00
C GLY A 187 8.67 10.07 -11.24
N LEU A 188 7.37 9.93 -11.47
CA LEU A 188 6.47 11.08 -11.63
C LEU A 188 6.41 11.95 -10.36
N TYR A 189 6.38 11.33 -9.19
CA TYR A 189 6.36 12.05 -7.91
C TYR A 189 7.63 12.86 -7.66
N ILE A 190 8.79 12.32 -8.05
CA ILE A 190 10.09 12.98 -7.86
C ILE A 190 10.35 14.03 -8.97
N LEU A 191 9.70 13.92 -10.12
CA LEU A 191 9.94 14.78 -11.29
C LEU A 191 9.92 16.27 -10.93
N CYS A 192 8.97 16.67 -10.08
CA CYS A 192 8.83 18.05 -9.61
C CYS A 192 10.07 18.59 -8.89
N VAL A 193 10.82 17.70 -8.20
CA VAL A 193 12.00 18.10 -7.42
C VAL A 193 13.22 18.34 -8.32
N TYR A 194 13.30 17.62 -9.44
CA TYR A 194 14.46 17.65 -10.35
C TYR A 194 14.39 18.71 -11.44
N ILE A 195 13.24 19.38 -11.64
CA ILE A 195 13.12 20.46 -12.62
C ILE A 195 13.38 21.81 -11.92
N PRO A 196 14.53 22.44 -12.17
CA PRO A 196 14.84 23.76 -11.58
C PRO A 196 13.99 24.85 -12.20
N GLY A 197 13.73 25.93 -11.45
CA GLY A 197 13.08 27.13 -11.97
C GLY A 197 11.55 27.06 -12.11
N LEU A 198 10.89 26.03 -11.60
CA LEU A 198 9.44 25.95 -11.63
C LEU A 198 8.79 26.95 -10.66
N SER A 199 7.77 27.67 -11.15
CA SER A 199 6.89 28.48 -10.31
C SER A 199 6.06 27.56 -9.37
N SER A 200 5.57 28.12 -8.26
CA SER A 200 4.74 27.36 -7.30
C SER A 200 3.52 26.73 -7.98
N SER A 201 2.87 27.45 -8.88
CA SER A 201 1.71 26.94 -9.64
C SER A 201 2.09 25.78 -10.57
N ALA A 202 3.26 25.85 -11.23
CA ALA A 202 3.74 24.76 -12.08
C ALA A 202 4.08 23.49 -11.27
N LYS A 203 4.60 23.65 -10.05
CA LYS A 203 4.84 22.51 -9.14
C LYS A 203 3.55 21.78 -8.78
N GLU A 204 2.48 22.53 -8.47
CA GLU A 204 1.18 21.92 -8.17
C GLU A 204 0.61 21.15 -9.36
N LEU A 205 0.74 21.70 -10.58
CA LEU A 205 0.32 20.99 -11.80
C LEU A 205 1.10 19.68 -12.00
N ILE A 206 2.40 19.67 -11.75
CA ILE A 206 3.22 18.46 -11.87
C ILE A 206 2.86 17.44 -10.79
N ASN A 207 2.55 17.89 -9.57
CA ASN A 207 2.10 17.00 -8.48
C ASN A 207 0.75 16.33 -8.80
N MET A 208 -0.08 16.90 -9.69
CA MET A 208 -1.32 16.27 -10.15
C MET A 208 -1.08 15.16 -11.20
N LEU A 209 0.09 15.13 -11.87
CA LEU A 209 0.39 14.17 -12.95
C LEU A 209 0.11 12.70 -12.59
N PRO A 210 0.53 12.17 -11.43
CA PRO A 210 0.23 10.78 -11.08
C PRO A 210 -1.27 10.47 -11.07
N TYR A 211 -2.09 11.38 -10.59
CA TYR A 211 -3.55 11.22 -10.54
C TYR A 211 -4.18 11.31 -11.92
N VAL A 212 -3.72 12.25 -12.75
CA VAL A 212 -4.16 12.36 -14.16
C VAL A 212 -3.84 11.08 -14.94
N VAL A 213 -2.62 10.55 -14.78
CA VAL A 213 -2.22 9.28 -15.39
C VAL A 213 -3.12 8.15 -14.92
N THR A 214 -3.48 8.10 -13.63
CA THR A 214 -4.40 7.08 -13.10
C THR A 214 -5.78 7.18 -13.76
N ILE A 215 -6.33 8.37 -13.90
CA ILE A 215 -7.63 8.59 -14.55
C ILE A 215 -7.58 8.11 -16.01
N LEU A 216 -6.54 8.48 -16.75
CA LEU A 216 -6.37 8.05 -18.14
C LEU A 216 -6.31 6.52 -18.26
N VAL A 217 -5.55 5.85 -17.37
CA VAL A 217 -5.48 4.38 -17.36
C VAL A 217 -6.82 3.76 -17.02
N LEU A 218 -7.55 4.30 -16.03
CA LEU A 218 -8.91 3.83 -15.72
C LEU A 218 -9.83 3.89 -16.94
N VAL A 219 -9.80 5.00 -17.67
CA VAL A 219 -10.60 5.16 -18.90
C VAL A 219 -10.21 4.11 -19.94
N VAL A 220 -8.92 3.95 -20.22
CA VAL A 220 -8.41 2.98 -21.20
C VAL A 220 -8.76 1.54 -20.81
N VAL A 221 -8.57 1.17 -19.54
CA VAL A 221 -8.88 -0.18 -19.02
C VAL A 221 -10.39 -0.43 -19.09
N SER A 222 -11.21 0.54 -18.73
CA SER A 222 -12.67 0.46 -18.80
C SER A 222 -13.16 0.29 -20.25
N MET A 223 -12.56 0.98 -21.21
CA MET A 223 -12.91 0.84 -22.64
C MET A 223 -12.57 -0.55 -23.19
N ARG A 224 -11.49 -1.17 -22.72
CA ARG A 224 -11.05 -2.48 -23.21
C ARG A 224 -11.91 -3.67 -22.72
N LYS A 225 -12.77 -3.50 -21.71
CA LYS A 225 -13.73 -4.48 -21.16
C LYS A 225 -13.18 -5.91 -20.91
N LYS A 226 -11.86 -6.08 -20.84
CA LYS A 226 -11.26 -7.39 -20.55
C LYS A 226 -11.45 -7.72 -19.06
N ARG A 227 -12.11 -8.81 -18.74
CA ARG A 227 -12.38 -9.28 -17.38
C ARG A 227 -11.11 -9.41 -16.53
N GLU A 228 -10.01 -9.84 -17.15
CA GLU A 228 -8.71 -10.02 -16.50
C GLU A 228 -8.10 -8.72 -15.93
N ASN A 229 -8.59 -7.57 -16.42
CA ASN A 229 -8.09 -6.24 -16.04
C ASN A 229 -9.05 -5.50 -15.10
N GLN A 230 -10.12 -6.15 -14.67
CA GLN A 230 -11.09 -5.59 -13.74
C GLN A 230 -10.78 -6.02 -12.29
N PRO A 231 -11.21 -5.23 -11.28
CA PRO A 231 -11.14 -5.67 -9.90
C PRO A 231 -11.96 -6.96 -9.71
N PRO A 232 -11.68 -7.73 -8.65
CA PRO A 232 -12.52 -8.88 -8.30
C PRO A 232 -13.98 -8.45 -8.18
N ALA A 233 -14.89 -9.24 -8.72
CA ALA A 233 -16.32 -8.84 -8.85
C ALA A 233 -16.99 -8.57 -7.49
N HIS A 234 -16.55 -9.25 -6.45
CA HIS A 234 -17.10 -9.13 -5.10
C HIS A 234 -16.26 -8.20 -4.19
N LEU A 235 -15.40 -7.33 -4.78
CA LEU A 235 -14.60 -6.37 -4.02
C LEU A 235 -15.52 -5.32 -3.36
N GLY A 236 -15.36 -5.11 -2.06
CA GLY A 236 -16.15 -4.13 -1.31
C GLY A 236 -17.58 -4.55 -0.97
N LEU A 237 -17.98 -5.78 -1.32
CA LEU A 237 -19.32 -6.31 -1.04
C LEU A 237 -19.30 -7.28 0.13
N SER A 238 -20.33 -7.15 0.97
CA SER A 238 -20.58 -8.10 2.06
C SER A 238 -21.19 -9.38 1.49
N TYR A 239 -20.82 -10.54 2.04
CA TYR A 239 -21.37 -11.83 1.63
C TYR A 239 -22.35 -12.33 2.68
N PHE A 240 -23.55 -12.67 2.23
CA PHE A 240 -24.61 -13.29 3.03
C PHE A 240 -24.87 -14.69 2.49
N ARG A 241 -24.77 -15.68 3.34
CA ARG A 241 -24.97 -17.09 2.93
C ARG A 241 -26.43 -17.39 2.58
N GLU A 242 -27.33 -16.59 3.13
CA GLU A 242 -28.79 -16.74 2.97
C GLU A 242 -29.33 -16.08 1.70
N ASP A 243 -28.56 -15.19 1.06
CA ASP A 243 -28.93 -14.51 -0.18
C ASP A 243 -28.51 -15.33 -1.42
N ARG A 244 -28.88 -16.62 -1.44
CA ARG A 244 -28.58 -17.50 -2.59
C ARG A 244 -29.67 -17.47 -3.64
#